data_4fe74faf17442ec260da24fd9e42557c
#
_entry.id   4fe74faf17442ec260da24fd9e42557c
#
_cell.length_a   1.000
_cell.length_b   1.000
_cell.length_c   1.000
_cell.angle_alpha   90.00
_cell.angle_beta   90.00
_cell.angle_gamma   90.00
#
_symmetry.space_group_name_H-M   'P 1'
#
loop_
_entity.id
_entity.type
_entity.pdbx_description
1 polymer ?
#
loop_
_entity_poly.entity_id
_entity_poly.type
_entity_poly.pdbx_seq_one_letter_code
_entity_poly.pdbx_strand_id
1 'polypeptide(L)'
;MKATDFSKVAEVYDNNSFRFDELAFDIHLEGYIHGQPQQHYNVMDLACGTGIYLDHQMGHFDAHSIEWHGVDASEAMLGKAREKLKRGNLVQGLAEDLPYVSNSFDFIINNYAFHHFTRKSQVLDEVYRVLKDGGIFKTHNINVHDMENWWIYQYFPSAYTEDLERFWQKQRIFRELEDRGFKVRLETNYQMEKLKVTDYLQLAENRDISVLTIISDDDYYAGLSKMKNDLEHNPAKTMMNDFSELVCIAEK
;
A
#
# COMPACT_ATOMS: atom_id res chain seq x y z
N MET A 1 -4.54 -15.70 -9.58
CA MET A 1 -3.69 -14.55 -9.20
C MET A 1 -2.51 -15.09 -8.39
N LYS A 2 -1.28 -14.80 -8.83
CA LYS A 2 -0.09 -15.10 -8.03
C LYS A 2 -0.02 -14.13 -6.87
N ALA A 3 0.44 -14.57 -5.70
CA ALA A 3 0.55 -13.73 -4.50
C ALA A 3 1.99 -13.70 -4.00
N THR A 4 2.44 -12.55 -3.53
CA THR A 4 3.72 -12.42 -2.83
C THR A 4 3.64 -13.12 -1.49
N ASP A 5 4.63 -13.95 -1.17
CA ASP A 5 4.77 -14.60 0.14
C ASP A 5 5.50 -13.64 1.10
N PHE A 6 4.74 -12.86 1.84
CA PHE A 6 5.27 -11.87 2.76
C PHE A 6 6.03 -12.45 3.95
N SER A 7 5.85 -13.74 4.27
CA SER A 7 6.64 -14.40 5.33
C SER A 7 8.13 -14.49 4.98
N LYS A 8 8.45 -14.60 3.69
CA LYS A 8 9.83 -14.71 3.19
C LYS A 8 10.57 -13.38 3.12
N VAL A 9 9.84 -12.27 3.04
CA VAL A 9 10.44 -10.93 2.87
C VAL A 9 10.40 -10.10 4.15
N ALA A 10 9.76 -10.57 5.22
CA ALA A 10 9.61 -9.82 6.46
C ALA A 10 10.94 -9.32 7.05
N GLU A 11 12.00 -10.15 6.98
CA GLU A 11 13.33 -9.79 7.53
C GLU A 11 14.01 -8.63 6.80
N VAL A 12 13.74 -8.47 5.51
CA VAL A 12 14.38 -7.46 4.64
C VAL A 12 13.41 -6.36 4.24
N TYR A 13 12.15 -6.45 4.64
CA TYR A 13 11.09 -5.56 4.19
C TYR A 13 11.38 -4.09 4.48
N ASP A 14 11.92 -3.81 5.67
CA ASP A 14 12.24 -2.46 6.14
C ASP A 14 13.58 -1.94 5.59
N ASN A 15 14.35 -2.73 4.85
CA ASN A 15 15.61 -2.27 4.24
C ASN A 15 15.36 -1.38 3.01
N ASN A 16 14.15 -1.37 2.47
CA ASN A 16 13.80 -0.53 1.34
C ASN A 16 13.44 0.89 1.81
N SER A 17 14.38 1.84 1.63
CA SER A 17 14.25 3.24 2.06
C SER A 17 13.04 3.97 1.44
N PHE A 18 12.64 3.63 0.22
CA PHE A 18 11.46 4.23 -0.43
C PHE A 18 10.18 4.09 0.40
N ARG A 19 10.08 3.07 1.24
CA ARG A 19 8.91 2.86 2.11
C ARG A 19 8.84 3.84 3.28
N PHE A 20 9.96 4.48 3.63
CA PHE A 20 10.05 5.47 4.69
C PHE A 20 10.00 6.89 4.13
N ASP A 21 10.59 7.13 2.96
CA ASP A 21 10.65 8.46 2.35
C ASP A 21 9.25 8.98 1.94
N GLU A 22 8.31 8.06 1.69
CA GLU A 22 6.92 8.37 1.35
C GLU A 22 5.98 8.48 2.56
N LEU A 23 6.47 8.26 3.78
CA LEU A 23 5.67 8.35 5.01
C LEU A 23 5.45 9.81 5.41
N ALA A 24 4.52 10.44 4.74
CA ALA A 24 4.02 11.73 5.17
C ALA A 24 3.09 11.60 6.38
N PHE A 25 2.98 12.68 7.15
CA PHE A 25 1.91 12.91 8.10
C PHE A 25 0.54 12.73 7.42
N ASP A 26 -0.36 11.97 8.04
CA ASP A 26 -1.66 11.67 7.44
C ASP A 26 -2.65 12.83 7.60
N ILE A 27 -2.66 13.71 6.60
CA ILE A 27 -3.53 14.90 6.56
C ILE A 27 -5.03 14.54 6.58
N HIS A 28 -5.41 13.35 6.12
CA HIS A 28 -6.81 12.92 6.10
C HIS A 28 -7.26 12.46 7.50
N LEU A 29 -6.38 11.78 8.24
CA LEU A 29 -6.62 11.44 9.64
C LEU A 29 -6.67 12.72 10.50
N GLU A 30 -5.76 13.65 10.28
CA GLU A 30 -5.78 14.95 10.96
C GLU A 30 -7.09 15.70 10.68
N GLY A 31 -7.48 15.78 9.40
CA GLY A 31 -8.73 16.41 8.98
C GLY A 31 -9.96 15.75 9.63
N TYR A 32 -9.96 14.42 9.74
CA TYR A 32 -11.02 13.68 10.43
C TYR A 32 -11.10 14.05 11.92
N ILE A 33 -9.97 14.03 12.64
CA ILE A 33 -9.90 14.37 14.06
C ILE A 33 -10.38 15.80 14.32
N HIS A 34 -9.96 16.77 13.49
CA HIS A 34 -10.38 18.16 13.62
C HIS A 34 -11.85 18.37 13.24
N GLY A 35 -12.35 17.64 12.25
CA GLY A 35 -13.73 17.75 11.77
C GLY A 35 -14.76 17.09 12.69
N GLN A 36 -14.34 16.08 13.45
CA GLN A 36 -15.19 15.32 14.37
C GLN A 36 -14.53 15.16 15.74
N PRO A 37 -14.45 16.22 16.57
CA PRO A 37 -13.79 16.15 17.87
C PRO A 37 -14.43 15.13 18.79
N GLN A 38 -13.65 14.15 19.24
CA GLN A 38 -14.05 13.10 20.18
C GLN A 38 -13.03 13.01 21.31
N GLN A 39 -13.42 12.36 22.41
CA GLN A 39 -12.48 12.10 23.51
C GLN A 39 -11.52 10.96 23.20
N HIS A 40 -11.91 10.06 22.28
CA HIS A 40 -11.16 8.86 21.95
C HIS A 40 -11.47 8.40 20.53
N TYR A 41 -10.45 7.96 19.80
CA TYR A 41 -10.56 7.46 18.43
C TYR A 41 -10.01 6.05 18.32
N ASN A 42 -10.64 5.20 17.53
CA ASN A 42 -10.13 3.89 17.14
C ASN A 42 -9.67 3.94 15.68
N VAL A 43 -8.38 3.77 15.46
CA VAL A 43 -7.75 3.82 14.12
C VAL A 43 -7.12 2.48 13.79
N MET A 44 -7.44 1.94 12.62
CA MET A 44 -6.88 0.66 12.15
C MET A 44 -6.03 0.86 10.89
N ASP A 45 -4.84 0.26 10.88
CA ASP A 45 -4.04 -0.01 9.69
C ASP A 45 -4.33 -1.44 9.22
N LEU A 46 -5.02 -1.56 8.08
CA LEU A 46 -5.43 -2.83 7.47
C LEU A 46 -4.35 -3.33 6.52
N ALA A 47 -3.82 -4.53 6.77
CA ALA A 47 -2.59 -5.08 6.21
C ALA A 47 -1.37 -4.21 6.60
N CYS A 48 -1.17 -4.08 7.92
CA CYS A 48 -0.19 -3.16 8.50
C CYS A 48 1.27 -3.58 8.29
N GLY A 49 1.53 -4.79 7.80
CA GLY A 49 2.88 -5.30 7.56
C GLY A 49 3.76 -5.22 8.81
N THR A 50 4.94 -4.63 8.67
CA THR A 50 5.90 -4.42 9.76
C THR A 50 5.58 -3.19 10.64
N GLY A 51 4.40 -2.59 10.48
CA GLY A 51 3.93 -1.49 11.31
C GLY A 51 4.57 -0.13 11.04
N ILE A 52 5.20 0.07 9.88
CA ILE A 52 5.89 1.34 9.53
C ILE A 52 4.93 2.52 9.61
N TYR A 53 3.75 2.43 9.00
CA TYR A 53 2.76 3.50 9.04
C TYR A 53 2.33 3.81 10.49
N LEU A 54 2.00 2.77 11.26
CA LEU A 54 1.58 2.95 12.65
C LEU A 54 2.64 3.64 13.50
N ASP A 55 3.91 3.20 13.40
CA ASP A 55 5.02 3.79 14.15
C ASP A 55 5.17 5.29 13.84
N HIS A 56 5.13 5.63 12.56
CA HIS A 56 5.26 7.00 12.11
C HIS A 56 4.09 7.88 12.58
N GLN A 57 2.84 7.43 12.40
CA GLN A 57 1.67 8.24 12.77
C GLN A 57 1.50 8.35 14.30
N MET A 58 1.82 7.31 15.06
CA MET A 58 1.78 7.37 16.53
C MET A 58 2.64 8.49 17.10
N GLY A 59 3.78 8.79 16.47
CA GLY A 59 4.64 9.91 16.85
C GLY A 59 4.01 11.28 16.58
N HIS A 60 3.30 11.41 15.47
CA HIS A 60 2.64 12.67 15.08
C HIS A 60 1.36 12.97 15.88
N PHE A 61 0.59 11.93 16.19
CA PHE A 61 -0.70 12.06 16.88
C PHE A 61 -0.61 11.78 18.39
N ASP A 62 0.54 11.94 19.00
CA ASP A 62 0.76 11.62 20.42
C ASP A 62 -0.09 12.48 21.40
N ALA A 63 -0.48 13.69 20.98
CA ALA A 63 -1.36 14.56 21.75
C ALA A 63 -2.83 14.13 21.75
N HIS A 64 -3.22 13.16 20.90
CA HIS A 64 -4.60 12.69 20.76
C HIS A 64 -4.79 11.33 21.43
N SER A 65 -5.97 11.11 22.00
CA SER A 65 -6.34 9.79 22.55
C SER A 65 -6.77 8.86 21.42
N ILE A 66 -5.80 8.16 20.81
CA ILE A 66 -6.05 7.21 19.74
C ILE A 66 -5.67 5.80 20.19
N GLU A 67 -6.61 4.87 20.07
CA GLU A 67 -6.34 3.44 20.14
C GLU A 67 -5.98 2.93 18.74
N TRP A 68 -4.72 2.55 18.60
CA TRP A 68 -4.17 2.09 17.33
C TRP A 68 -4.29 0.58 17.19
N HIS A 69 -4.76 0.14 16.05
CA HIS A 69 -4.89 -1.27 15.68
C HIS A 69 -4.14 -1.54 14.38
N GLY A 70 -3.48 -2.70 14.32
CA GLY A 70 -2.90 -3.22 13.09
C GLY A 70 -3.40 -4.63 12.84
N VAL A 71 -3.86 -4.90 11.63
CA VAL A 71 -4.26 -6.24 11.20
C VAL A 71 -3.40 -6.65 10.01
N ASP A 72 -2.79 -7.84 10.09
CA ASP A 72 -2.08 -8.45 8.96
C ASP A 72 -2.26 -9.96 8.94
N ALA A 73 -2.26 -10.55 7.76
CA ALA A 73 -2.38 -12.00 7.61
C ALA A 73 -1.07 -12.73 7.95
N SER A 74 0.07 -12.05 7.84
CA SER A 74 1.41 -12.60 8.04
C SER A 74 1.87 -12.41 9.49
N GLU A 75 1.96 -13.50 10.24
CA GLU A 75 2.53 -13.47 11.59
C GLU A 75 4.00 -13.02 11.60
N ALA A 76 4.76 -13.32 10.54
CA ALA A 76 6.14 -12.87 10.42
C ALA A 76 6.24 -11.34 10.32
N MET A 77 5.33 -10.70 9.57
CA MET A 77 5.21 -9.24 9.50
C MET A 77 4.83 -8.65 10.86
N LEU A 78 3.83 -9.22 11.52
CA LEU A 78 3.40 -8.79 12.85
C LEU A 78 4.48 -8.96 13.91
N GLY A 79 5.33 -9.98 13.79
CA GLY A 79 6.51 -10.16 14.63
C GLY A 79 7.42 -8.93 14.57
N LYS A 80 7.74 -8.46 13.36
CA LYS A 80 8.53 -7.23 13.16
C LYS A 80 7.81 -5.97 13.65
N ALA A 81 6.50 -5.90 13.46
CA ALA A 81 5.71 -4.78 13.99
C ALA A 81 5.78 -4.73 15.53
N ARG A 82 5.68 -5.89 16.22
CA ARG A 82 5.79 -5.95 17.69
C ARG A 82 7.17 -5.56 18.22
N GLU A 83 8.23 -5.83 17.46
CA GLU A 83 9.59 -5.37 17.80
C GLU A 83 9.72 -3.85 17.74
N LYS A 84 9.03 -3.21 16.78
CA LYS A 84 9.09 -1.78 16.51
C LYS A 84 8.13 -0.98 17.39
N LEU A 85 6.87 -1.42 17.49
CA LEU A 85 5.81 -0.66 18.13
C LEU A 85 5.80 -0.86 19.65
N LYS A 86 5.84 0.23 20.40
CA LYS A 86 5.73 0.20 21.86
C LYS A 86 4.30 0.11 22.38
N ARG A 87 3.32 0.42 21.53
CA ARG A 87 1.88 0.44 21.81
C ARG A 87 1.09 0.07 20.57
N GLY A 88 -0.17 -0.26 20.72
CA GLY A 88 -1.07 -0.65 19.61
C GLY A 88 -1.48 -2.12 19.70
N ASN A 89 -2.66 -2.39 19.21
CA ASN A 89 -3.26 -3.72 19.21
C ASN A 89 -2.98 -4.41 17.87
N LEU A 90 -2.01 -5.31 17.84
CA LEU A 90 -1.64 -6.05 16.63
C LEU A 90 -2.32 -7.43 16.62
N VAL A 91 -3.11 -7.68 15.59
CA VAL A 91 -3.93 -8.89 15.46
C VAL A 91 -3.63 -9.58 14.13
N GLN A 92 -3.33 -10.88 14.19
CA GLN A 92 -3.29 -11.68 12.98
C GLN A 92 -4.72 -11.95 12.50
N GLY A 93 -5.01 -11.61 11.25
CA GLY A 93 -6.34 -11.78 10.67
C GLY A 93 -6.36 -11.56 9.17
N LEU A 94 -7.40 -12.07 8.52
CA LEU A 94 -7.67 -11.81 7.11
C LEU A 94 -8.50 -10.55 6.98
N ALA A 95 -8.21 -9.75 5.97
CA ALA A 95 -8.99 -8.54 5.66
C ALA A 95 -10.43 -8.88 5.24
N GLU A 96 -10.66 -10.08 4.76
CA GLU A 96 -11.97 -10.62 4.36
C GLU A 96 -12.82 -11.14 5.52
N ASP A 97 -12.25 -11.20 6.75
CA ASP A 97 -12.95 -11.70 7.96
C ASP A 97 -12.30 -11.05 9.18
N LEU A 98 -12.64 -9.78 9.42
CA LEU A 98 -12.01 -8.98 10.47
C LEU A 98 -12.52 -9.39 11.86
N PRO A 99 -11.63 -9.67 12.83
CA PRO A 99 -11.99 -10.14 14.17
C PRO A 99 -12.50 -9.02 15.09
N TYR A 100 -13.35 -8.15 14.55
CA TYR A 100 -13.94 -7.01 15.26
C TYR A 100 -15.45 -6.98 15.08
N VAL A 101 -16.14 -6.44 16.07
CA VAL A 101 -17.59 -6.20 15.98
C VAL A 101 -17.89 -5.03 15.03
N SER A 102 -19.14 -4.94 14.56
CA SER A 102 -19.56 -3.84 13.70
C SER A 102 -19.42 -2.49 14.41
N ASN A 103 -19.14 -1.43 13.64
CA ASN A 103 -19.04 -0.04 14.13
C ASN A 103 -17.96 0.13 15.22
N SER A 104 -16.78 -0.45 15.02
CA SER A 104 -15.65 -0.37 15.97
C SER A 104 -14.70 0.78 15.69
N PHE A 105 -14.51 1.16 14.42
CA PHE A 105 -13.44 2.06 14.01
C PHE A 105 -13.93 3.39 13.49
N ASP A 106 -13.21 4.44 13.83
CA ASP A 106 -13.43 5.80 13.37
C ASP A 106 -12.70 6.04 12.03
N PHE A 107 -11.51 5.43 11.89
CA PHE A 107 -10.68 5.58 10.69
C PHE A 107 -9.98 4.27 10.37
N ILE A 108 -10.07 3.81 9.13
CA ILE A 108 -9.35 2.64 8.62
C ILE A 108 -8.49 3.08 7.45
N ILE A 109 -7.21 2.73 7.50
CA ILE A 109 -6.27 2.95 6.41
C ILE A 109 -5.80 1.64 5.80
N ASN A 110 -5.55 1.65 4.49
CA ASN A 110 -4.84 0.60 3.78
C ASN A 110 -3.83 1.23 2.81
N ASN A 111 -2.54 1.10 3.13
CA ASN A 111 -1.46 1.63 2.33
C ASN A 111 -0.80 0.53 1.52
N TYR A 112 -0.73 0.69 0.19
CA TYR A 112 -0.01 -0.17 -0.76
C TYR A 112 -0.29 -1.67 -0.62
N ALA A 113 -1.48 -2.06 -0.11
CA ALA A 113 -1.82 -3.45 0.15
C ALA A 113 -3.10 -3.93 -0.55
N PHE A 114 -4.01 -3.05 -0.95
CA PHE A 114 -5.31 -3.42 -1.52
C PHE A 114 -5.21 -4.36 -2.73
N HIS A 115 -4.17 -4.20 -3.56
CA HIS A 115 -3.94 -5.05 -4.74
C HIS A 115 -3.57 -6.49 -4.38
N HIS A 116 -3.11 -6.77 -3.16
CA HIS A 116 -2.79 -8.12 -2.69
C HIS A 116 -4.03 -8.92 -2.26
N PHE A 117 -5.13 -8.27 -1.95
CA PHE A 117 -6.33 -8.99 -1.56
C PHE A 117 -6.93 -9.78 -2.73
N THR A 118 -7.26 -11.05 -2.48
CA THR A 118 -7.87 -11.92 -3.50
C THR A 118 -9.36 -11.71 -3.63
N ARG A 119 -10.05 -11.43 -2.53
CA ARG A 119 -11.50 -11.23 -2.45
C ARG A 119 -11.82 -9.77 -2.06
N LYS A 120 -11.36 -8.82 -2.88
CA LYS A 120 -11.45 -7.38 -2.60
C LYS A 120 -12.86 -6.88 -2.26
N SER A 121 -13.90 -7.41 -2.93
CA SER A 121 -15.29 -7.03 -2.61
C SER A 121 -15.66 -7.44 -1.18
N GLN A 122 -15.24 -8.62 -0.73
CA GLN A 122 -15.49 -9.07 0.65
C GLN A 122 -14.71 -8.23 1.67
N VAL A 123 -13.48 -7.81 1.32
CA VAL A 123 -12.74 -6.85 2.16
C VAL A 123 -13.51 -5.54 2.35
N LEU A 124 -14.09 -5.01 1.26
CA LEU A 124 -14.90 -3.79 1.34
C LEU A 124 -16.17 -3.97 2.18
N ASP A 125 -16.79 -5.17 2.14
CA ASP A 125 -17.94 -5.51 2.99
C ASP A 125 -17.54 -5.48 4.49
N GLU A 126 -16.40 -6.07 4.83
CA GLU A 126 -15.86 -6.07 6.19
C GLU A 126 -15.45 -4.68 6.68
N VAL A 127 -14.78 -3.90 5.82
CA VAL A 127 -14.45 -2.50 6.12
C VAL A 127 -15.72 -1.70 6.41
N TYR A 128 -16.76 -1.82 5.58
CA TYR A 128 -18.03 -1.16 5.81
C TYR A 128 -18.68 -1.60 7.13
N ARG A 129 -18.65 -2.89 7.42
CA ARG A 129 -19.22 -3.45 8.67
C ARG A 129 -18.55 -2.90 9.91
N VAL A 130 -17.20 -2.86 9.94
CA VAL A 130 -16.47 -2.47 11.15
C VAL A 130 -16.29 -0.96 11.31
N LEU A 131 -16.49 -0.16 10.27
CA LEU A 131 -16.52 1.30 10.37
C LEU A 131 -17.77 1.78 11.08
N LYS A 132 -17.62 2.81 11.93
CA LYS A 132 -18.72 3.58 12.50
C LYS A 132 -19.38 4.44 11.42
N ASP A 133 -20.63 4.85 11.66
CA ASP A 133 -21.29 5.87 10.83
C ASP A 133 -20.50 7.19 10.93
N GLY A 134 -20.22 7.81 9.77
CA GLY A 134 -19.33 8.96 9.66
C GLY A 134 -17.83 8.61 9.71
N GLY A 135 -17.47 7.34 9.87
CA GLY A 135 -16.09 6.87 9.82
C GLY A 135 -15.51 6.88 8.41
N ILE A 136 -14.19 6.93 8.32
CA ILE A 136 -13.45 7.03 7.05
C ILE A 136 -12.68 5.74 6.76
N PHE A 137 -12.84 5.23 5.55
CA PHE A 137 -11.89 4.30 4.94
C PHE A 137 -11.02 5.05 3.94
N LYS A 138 -9.70 5.01 4.16
CA LYS A 138 -8.69 5.56 3.24
C LYS A 138 -7.89 4.43 2.64
N THR A 139 -7.74 4.41 1.32
CA THR A 139 -6.75 3.56 0.66
C THR A 139 -5.80 4.41 -0.15
N HIS A 140 -4.50 4.12 -0.05
CA HIS A 140 -3.43 4.73 -0.82
C HIS A 140 -2.67 3.63 -1.57
N ASN A 141 -2.53 3.76 -2.88
CA ASN A 141 -1.86 2.77 -3.71
C ASN A 141 -1.30 3.40 -4.98
N ILE A 142 -0.40 2.69 -5.67
CA ILE A 142 -0.02 3.07 -7.04
C ILE A 142 -1.21 2.86 -7.98
N ASN A 143 -1.29 3.69 -9.00
CA ASN A 143 -2.35 3.68 -10.01
C ASN A 143 -1.79 3.19 -11.36
N VAL A 144 -1.58 1.90 -11.45
CA VAL A 144 -0.91 1.25 -12.60
C VAL A 144 -1.57 1.51 -13.95
N HIS A 145 -2.88 1.81 -13.96
CA HIS A 145 -3.63 2.10 -15.18
C HIS A 145 -3.31 3.48 -15.79
N ASP A 146 -2.64 4.34 -15.05
CA ASP A 146 -2.27 5.70 -15.48
C ASP A 146 -0.72 5.89 -15.52
N MET A 147 0.10 4.80 -15.53
CA MET A 147 1.57 4.89 -15.48
C MET A 147 2.27 3.82 -16.34
N GLU A 148 1.96 3.79 -17.63
CA GLU A 148 2.47 2.78 -18.57
C GLU A 148 4.00 2.83 -18.78
N ASN A 149 4.61 4.00 -18.55
CA ASN A 149 6.05 4.22 -18.70
C ASN A 149 6.84 4.07 -17.41
N TRP A 150 6.26 3.47 -16.37
CA TRP A 150 6.99 3.19 -15.14
C TRP A 150 8.25 2.37 -15.45
N TRP A 151 9.39 2.72 -14.83
CA TRP A 151 10.68 2.11 -15.13
C TRP A 151 10.65 0.58 -15.10
N ILE A 152 9.86 0.00 -14.21
CA ILE A 152 9.67 -1.46 -14.10
C ILE A 152 9.12 -2.03 -15.40
N TYR A 153 8.08 -1.44 -15.96
CA TYR A 153 7.42 -1.96 -17.16
C TYR A 153 8.28 -1.82 -18.42
N GLN A 154 9.21 -0.86 -18.43
CA GLN A 154 10.15 -0.70 -19.56
C GLN A 154 11.23 -1.78 -19.59
N TYR A 155 11.63 -2.28 -18.41
CA TYR A 155 12.61 -3.36 -18.31
C TYR A 155 11.98 -4.74 -18.13
N PHE A 156 10.81 -4.81 -17.50
CA PHE A 156 10.07 -6.03 -17.15
C PHE A 156 8.63 -5.96 -17.67
N PRO A 157 8.40 -6.05 -19.00
CA PRO A 157 7.06 -5.82 -19.59
C PRO A 157 5.97 -6.75 -19.05
N SER A 158 6.30 -7.99 -18.68
CA SER A 158 5.34 -8.93 -18.08
C SER A 158 4.82 -8.45 -16.72
N ALA A 159 5.57 -7.61 -16.01
CA ALA A 159 5.13 -7.00 -14.76
C ALA A 159 3.91 -6.09 -14.97
N TYR A 160 3.81 -5.38 -16.09
CA TYR A 160 2.63 -4.56 -16.40
C TYR A 160 1.36 -5.41 -16.52
N THR A 161 1.45 -6.55 -17.22
CA THR A 161 0.31 -7.46 -17.37
C THR A 161 -0.15 -8.02 -16.01
N GLU A 162 0.79 -8.45 -15.17
CA GLU A 162 0.48 -8.95 -13.82
C GLU A 162 -0.17 -7.86 -12.94
N ASP A 163 0.30 -6.62 -13.04
CA ASP A 163 -0.24 -5.51 -12.26
C ASP A 163 -1.63 -5.10 -12.74
N LEU A 164 -1.89 -5.07 -14.06
CA LEU A 164 -3.24 -4.80 -14.58
C LEU A 164 -4.29 -5.80 -14.08
N GLU A 165 -3.91 -7.05 -13.78
CA GLU A 165 -4.80 -8.05 -13.21
C GLU A 165 -5.03 -7.85 -11.70
N ARG A 166 -3.99 -7.38 -10.97
CA ARG A 166 -4.04 -7.24 -9.50
C ARG A 166 -4.68 -5.94 -9.05
N PHE A 167 -4.46 -4.86 -9.79
CA PHE A 167 -4.95 -3.54 -9.43
C PHE A 167 -6.32 -3.27 -10.08
N TRP A 168 -7.27 -2.86 -9.27
CA TRP A 168 -8.54 -2.39 -9.78
C TRP A 168 -8.41 -1.00 -10.38
N GLN A 169 -9.09 -0.78 -11.50
CA GLN A 169 -9.25 0.56 -12.06
C GLN A 169 -9.97 1.49 -11.05
N LYS A 170 -9.59 2.74 -11.04
CA LYS A 170 -10.17 3.77 -10.15
C LYS A 170 -11.70 3.85 -10.24
N GLN A 171 -12.26 3.70 -11.45
CA GLN A 171 -13.71 3.68 -11.67
C GLN A 171 -14.38 2.48 -11.01
N ARG A 172 -13.70 1.33 -10.96
CA ARG A 172 -14.21 0.14 -10.28
C ARG A 172 -14.17 0.34 -8.77
N ILE A 173 -13.08 0.85 -8.22
CA ILE A 173 -12.95 1.15 -6.78
C ILE A 173 -14.09 2.10 -6.36
N PHE A 174 -14.30 3.17 -7.12
CA PHE A 174 -15.35 4.14 -6.87
C PHE A 174 -16.73 3.47 -6.78
N ARG A 175 -17.12 2.71 -7.80
CA ARG A 175 -18.43 2.04 -7.86
C ARG A 175 -18.62 1.02 -6.74
N GLU A 176 -17.61 0.18 -6.51
CA GLU A 176 -17.69 -0.85 -5.45
C GLU A 176 -17.90 -0.24 -4.05
N LEU A 177 -17.33 0.92 -3.80
CA LEU A 177 -17.53 1.65 -2.55
C LEU A 177 -18.90 2.37 -2.53
N GLU A 178 -19.26 3.06 -3.61
CA GLU A 178 -20.56 3.75 -3.72
C GLU A 178 -21.74 2.79 -3.60
N ASP A 179 -21.67 1.62 -4.23
CA ASP A 179 -22.70 0.56 -4.15
C ASP A 179 -22.91 0.04 -2.72
N ARG A 180 -21.93 0.21 -1.83
CA ARG A 180 -22.01 -0.11 -0.38
C ARG A 180 -22.54 1.03 0.48
N GLY A 181 -22.78 2.20 -0.11
CA GLY A 181 -23.30 3.36 0.59
C GLY A 181 -22.23 4.36 1.07
N PHE A 182 -20.96 4.18 0.70
CA PHE A 182 -19.94 5.18 0.98
C PHE A 182 -20.12 6.45 0.14
N LYS A 183 -19.80 7.60 0.74
CA LYS A 183 -19.49 8.82 -0.03
C LYS A 183 -18.02 8.77 -0.42
N VAL A 184 -17.74 8.74 -1.73
CA VAL A 184 -16.40 8.46 -2.25
C VAL A 184 -15.78 9.67 -2.89
N ARG A 185 -14.49 9.93 -2.58
CA ARG A 185 -13.62 10.88 -3.26
C ARG A 185 -12.34 10.18 -3.68
N LEU A 186 -11.92 10.37 -4.92
CA LEU A 186 -10.65 9.89 -5.45
C LEU A 186 -9.72 11.07 -5.75
N GLU A 187 -8.47 10.93 -5.35
CA GLU A 187 -7.40 11.87 -5.64
C GLU A 187 -6.27 11.12 -6.35
N THR A 188 -5.74 11.71 -7.42
CA THR A 188 -4.61 11.13 -8.15
C THR A 188 -3.44 12.10 -8.13
N ASN A 189 -2.26 11.58 -7.81
CA ASN A 189 -1.00 12.29 -7.94
C ASN A 189 -0.22 11.65 -9.09
N TYR A 190 0.05 12.41 -10.15
CA TYR A 190 0.78 11.94 -11.32
C TYR A 190 2.04 12.76 -11.51
N GLN A 191 3.16 12.07 -11.68
CA GLN A 191 4.46 12.67 -11.92
C GLN A 191 5.09 12.05 -13.17
N MET A 192 5.80 12.87 -13.94
CA MET A 192 6.62 12.42 -15.08
C MET A 192 7.99 13.07 -14.99
N GLU A 193 9.03 12.25 -14.98
CA GLU A 193 10.40 12.72 -14.83
C GLU A 193 11.40 11.85 -15.61
N LYS A 194 12.64 12.31 -15.67
CA LYS A 194 13.75 11.50 -16.15
C LYS A 194 14.48 10.89 -14.98
N LEU A 195 14.53 9.56 -14.96
CA LEU A 195 15.29 8.79 -13.98
C LEU A 195 16.65 8.37 -14.53
N LYS A 196 17.63 8.25 -13.66
CA LYS A 196 18.90 7.56 -13.97
C LYS A 196 18.71 6.08 -13.72
N VAL A 197 19.03 5.25 -14.70
CA VAL A 197 18.86 3.78 -14.57
C VAL A 197 19.72 3.20 -13.44
N THR A 198 20.89 3.80 -13.19
CA THR A 198 21.80 3.37 -12.10
C THR A 198 21.13 3.36 -10.74
N ASP A 199 20.23 4.32 -10.47
CA ASP A 199 19.63 4.54 -9.15
C ASP A 199 18.63 3.42 -8.79
N TYR A 200 18.15 2.69 -9.82
CA TYR A 200 17.14 1.63 -9.70
C TYR A 200 17.68 0.20 -9.88
N LEU A 201 18.98 0.06 -10.25
CA LEU A 201 19.56 -1.25 -10.50
C LEU A 201 19.52 -2.15 -9.25
N GLN A 202 19.88 -1.61 -8.10
CA GLN A 202 19.90 -2.38 -6.86
C GLN A 202 18.49 -2.86 -6.45
N LEU A 203 17.46 -2.03 -6.64
CA LEU A 203 16.06 -2.41 -6.40
C LEU A 203 15.62 -3.55 -7.32
N ALA A 204 16.07 -3.52 -8.59
CA ALA A 204 15.80 -4.59 -9.53
C ALA A 204 16.53 -5.88 -9.13
N GLU A 205 17.82 -5.80 -8.74
CA GLU A 205 18.62 -6.95 -8.34
C GLU A 205 18.07 -7.64 -7.07
N ASN A 206 17.57 -6.85 -6.13
CA ASN A 206 17.00 -7.36 -4.89
C ASN A 206 15.55 -7.89 -5.06
N ARG A 207 14.90 -7.66 -6.19
CA ARG A 207 13.45 -7.85 -6.37
C ARG A 207 12.62 -7.10 -5.30
N ASP A 208 13.03 -5.87 -4.95
CA ASP A 208 12.41 -5.11 -3.86
C ASP A 208 10.98 -4.63 -4.18
N ILE A 209 10.57 -4.73 -5.43
CA ILE A 209 9.20 -4.40 -5.88
C ILE A 209 8.40 -5.69 -6.02
N SER A 210 7.22 -5.75 -5.40
CA SER A 210 6.42 -6.97 -5.27
C SER A 210 6.12 -7.68 -6.60
N VAL A 211 5.87 -6.94 -7.68
CA VAL A 211 5.59 -7.54 -8.99
C VAL A 211 6.79 -8.30 -9.55
N LEU A 212 8.03 -7.90 -9.24
CA LEU A 212 9.23 -8.63 -9.67
C LEU A 212 9.37 -10.00 -8.99
N THR A 213 8.65 -10.23 -7.90
CA THR A 213 8.66 -11.56 -7.21
C THR A 213 7.67 -12.55 -7.81
N ILE A 214 6.77 -12.11 -8.69
CA ILE A 214 5.68 -12.93 -9.23
C ILE A 214 5.73 -13.14 -10.74
N ILE A 215 6.52 -12.35 -11.49
CA ILE A 215 6.83 -12.64 -12.90
C ILE A 215 7.72 -13.90 -13.00
N SER A 216 7.82 -14.47 -14.20
CA SER A 216 8.68 -15.62 -14.43
C SER A 216 10.16 -15.29 -14.23
N ASP A 217 10.97 -16.27 -13.81
CA ASP A 217 12.42 -16.06 -13.69
C ASP A 217 13.04 -15.70 -15.05
N ASP A 218 12.56 -16.27 -16.14
CA ASP A 218 13.04 -15.94 -17.50
C ASP A 218 12.81 -14.46 -17.84
N ASP A 219 11.61 -13.95 -17.61
CA ASP A 219 11.28 -12.54 -17.82
C ASP A 219 12.08 -11.63 -16.91
N TYR A 220 12.23 -12.03 -15.63
CA TYR A 220 13.01 -11.25 -14.68
C TYR A 220 14.48 -11.16 -15.09
N TYR A 221 15.15 -12.29 -15.41
CA TYR A 221 16.55 -12.27 -15.79
C TYR A 221 16.78 -11.61 -17.14
N ALA A 222 15.84 -11.71 -18.08
CA ALA A 222 15.90 -10.96 -19.34
C ALA A 222 15.86 -9.44 -19.10
N GLY A 223 14.94 -8.96 -18.26
CA GLY A 223 14.83 -7.55 -17.90
C GLY A 223 16.06 -7.03 -17.17
N LEU A 224 16.56 -7.78 -16.17
CA LEU A 224 17.76 -7.41 -15.42
C LEU A 224 19.01 -7.37 -16.32
N SER A 225 19.16 -8.33 -17.24
CA SER A 225 20.25 -8.36 -18.23
C SER A 225 20.19 -7.16 -19.17
N LYS A 226 19.00 -6.78 -19.64
CA LYS A 226 18.80 -5.58 -20.45
C LYS A 226 19.23 -4.33 -19.70
N MET A 227 18.84 -4.21 -18.41
CA MET A 227 19.20 -3.07 -17.58
C MET A 227 20.71 -2.94 -17.38
N LYS A 228 21.39 -4.06 -17.08
CA LYS A 228 22.87 -4.12 -16.94
C LYS A 228 23.58 -3.77 -18.26
N ASN A 229 23.15 -4.35 -19.36
CA ASN A 229 23.71 -4.07 -20.68
C ASN A 229 23.55 -2.59 -21.09
N ASP A 230 22.41 -1.98 -20.80
CA ASP A 230 22.19 -0.55 -21.04
C ASP A 230 23.20 0.30 -20.25
N LEU A 231 23.49 -0.06 -19.01
CA LEU A 231 24.45 0.65 -18.14
C LEU A 231 25.92 0.40 -18.55
N GLU A 232 26.26 -0.79 -19.03
CA GLU A 232 27.59 -1.07 -19.58
C GLU A 232 27.89 -0.21 -20.80
N HIS A 233 26.90 0.00 -21.69
CA HIS A 233 27.07 0.83 -22.89
C HIS A 233 26.94 2.33 -22.58
N ASN A 234 26.15 2.71 -21.61
CA ASN A 234 25.94 4.10 -21.19
C ASN A 234 25.71 4.20 -19.68
N PRO A 235 26.77 4.37 -18.86
CA PRO A 235 26.63 4.52 -17.41
C PRO A 235 25.76 5.70 -16.96
N ALA A 236 25.56 6.70 -17.82
CA ALA A 236 24.69 7.85 -17.56
C ALA A 236 23.29 7.69 -18.19
N LYS A 237 22.90 6.46 -18.54
CA LYS A 237 21.58 6.17 -19.14
C LYS A 237 20.47 6.74 -18.28
N THR A 238 19.61 7.52 -18.93
CA THR A 238 18.34 7.99 -18.36
C THR A 238 17.16 7.44 -19.16
N MET A 239 15.99 7.39 -18.52
CA MET A 239 14.72 7.06 -19.15
C MET A 239 13.61 7.98 -18.66
N MET A 240 12.59 8.17 -19.47
CA MET A 240 11.35 8.78 -19.03
C MET A 240 10.64 7.78 -18.10
N ASN A 241 10.12 8.30 -17.01
CA ASN A 241 9.36 7.54 -16.05
C ASN A 241 8.09 8.31 -15.70
N ASP A 242 6.97 7.64 -15.71
CA ASP A 242 5.77 8.14 -15.09
C ASP A 242 5.48 7.34 -13.81
N PHE A 243 4.92 8.03 -12.83
CA PHE A 243 4.48 7.44 -11.59
C PHE A 243 3.14 8.05 -11.19
N SER A 244 2.19 7.20 -10.89
CA SER A 244 0.84 7.64 -10.50
C SER A 244 0.41 6.96 -9.21
N GLU A 245 -0.14 7.74 -8.30
CA GLU A 245 -0.74 7.27 -7.06
C GLU A 245 -2.23 7.58 -7.04
N LEU A 246 -2.97 6.75 -6.36
CA LEU A 246 -4.40 6.89 -6.11
C LEU A 246 -4.66 6.86 -4.61
N VAL A 247 -5.21 7.94 -4.11
CA VAL A 247 -5.80 8.01 -2.77
C VAL A 247 -7.32 7.97 -2.91
N CYS A 248 -7.94 7.03 -2.24
CA CYS A 248 -9.40 6.94 -2.14
C CYS A 248 -9.83 7.21 -0.71
N ILE A 249 -10.75 8.14 -0.54
CA ILE A 249 -11.39 8.50 0.74
C ILE A 249 -12.86 8.12 0.63
N ALA A 250 -13.30 7.24 1.50
CA ALA A 250 -14.68 6.73 1.53
C ALA A 250 -15.27 6.93 2.93
N GLU A 251 -16.27 7.81 3.05
CA GLU A 251 -17.01 8.10 4.29
C GLU A 251 -18.26 7.22 4.33
N LYS A 252 -18.45 6.47 5.42
CA LYS A 252 -19.64 5.66 5.68
C LYS A 252 -20.82 6.49 6.14
#